data_fb1ea6b503b6cd948dd7df530ed7b1d4
#
_entry.id   fb1ea6b503b6cd948dd7df530ed7b1d4
#
_cell.length_a   1.000
_cell.length_b   1.000
_cell.length_c   1.000
_cell.angle_alpha   90.00
_cell.angle_beta   90.00
_cell.angle_gamma   90.00
#
_symmetry.space_group_name_H-M   'P 1'
#
loop_
_entity.id
_entity.type
_entity.pdbx_description
1 polymer ?
#
loop_
_entity_poly.entity_id
_entity_poly.type
_entity_poly.pdbx_seq_one_letter_code
_entity_poly.pdbx_strand_id
1 'polypeptide(L)'
;MSVILPGDKELDPEPSLTKKSLRINLNENIYGTFAEIGAGQEVARHFYRAGGASGTVAKSISAYDKDFSDQIYGKEEDKRYVTQNRLSKMLDHEMDLLEKRISRKKHPDRFFFVYANTVATIDFVKKFKGHGWMGIRFQTSPEDDYSEISLHVRFKQNEAKLQQEVLGIMGVNLIYGAFYKHDEPLKMMRYLYDGIDQDAIEIDTINFNGHLFKDIDNRLISLELVKLGLTDAVMFNKDGKNVLPAQVLYKKNILTLRGSFRPVTKVNEEMFKKSYEIFIKEKNVKAEDTIVIFEITLSNLRSTGEIEDSDFLDRAKLLCSLGHTVLISNFKEYYKLVKYLTQYTKKQLGLTMGVINFVEIFDDQYYDDLRGGILEAFGNIFNNNMKIYLYPAKNGNEKGYINSDSLKLKPEVKEFYKYFKYNNKILDINDFTPEYLEIYSKNILQKIKENKGGWEDKVPEGISEMITKKKMFGHK
;
A
#
# COMPACT_ATOMS: atom_id res chain seq x y z
N MET A 1 -14.58 17.41 -13.46
CA MET A 1 -15.21 16.26 -14.11
C MET A 1 -15.05 15.07 -13.17
N SER A 2 -16.14 14.37 -12.84
CA SER A 2 -16.04 13.14 -12.05
C SER A 2 -15.29 12.09 -12.88
N VAL A 3 -14.36 11.38 -12.24
CA VAL A 3 -13.60 10.30 -12.90
C VAL A 3 -14.54 9.12 -13.08
N ILE A 4 -14.94 8.83 -14.33
CA ILE A 4 -15.68 7.61 -14.68
C ILE A 4 -14.65 6.50 -14.82
N LEU A 5 -14.65 5.56 -13.88
CA LEU A 5 -13.79 4.38 -13.94
C LEU A 5 -14.49 3.25 -14.72
N PRO A 6 -13.77 2.35 -15.40
CA PRO A 6 -14.36 1.25 -16.15
C PRO A 6 -15.26 0.39 -15.24
N GLY A 7 -16.55 0.28 -15.59
CA GLY A 7 -17.56 -0.50 -14.86
C GLY A 7 -18.59 0.31 -14.07
N ASP A 8 -18.51 1.65 -14.06
CA ASP A 8 -19.53 2.49 -13.45
C ASP A 8 -20.80 2.52 -14.33
N LYS A 9 -21.92 2.01 -13.78
CA LYS A 9 -23.24 2.50 -14.19
C LYS A 9 -23.34 3.96 -13.73
N GLU A 10 -23.97 4.84 -14.54
CA GLU A 10 -24.22 6.23 -14.17
C GLU A 10 -24.71 6.32 -12.72
N LEU A 11 -23.78 6.75 -11.83
CA LEU A 11 -24.13 7.10 -10.47
C LEU A 11 -24.84 8.46 -10.53
N ASP A 12 -25.85 8.67 -9.69
CA ASP A 12 -26.44 9.99 -9.49
C ASP A 12 -25.31 11.01 -9.27
N PRO A 13 -25.35 12.16 -9.92
CA PRO A 13 -24.26 13.13 -9.86
C PRO A 13 -24.01 13.53 -8.41
N GLU A 14 -22.76 13.34 -7.93
CA GLU A 14 -22.37 13.72 -6.57
C GLU A 14 -22.59 15.22 -6.34
N PRO A 15 -23.00 15.62 -5.13
CA PRO A 15 -23.16 17.03 -4.81
C PRO A 15 -21.83 17.78 -4.99
N SER A 16 -21.88 19.00 -5.49
CA SER A 16 -20.68 19.85 -5.55
C SER A 16 -20.06 20.03 -4.16
N LEU A 17 -18.76 20.35 -4.11
CA LEU A 17 -18.02 20.54 -2.87
C LEU A 17 -18.71 21.48 -1.88
N THR A 18 -19.25 22.61 -2.40
CA THR A 18 -20.03 23.57 -1.60
C THR A 18 -21.32 22.93 -1.05
N LYS A 19 -22.02 22.13 -1.84
CA LYS A 19 -23.25 21.45 -1.38
C LYS A 19 -22.92 20.39 -0.33
N LYS A 20 -21.80 19.68 -0.44
CA LYS A 20 -21.33 18.72 0.59
C LYS A 20 -21.09 19.42 1.92
N SER A 21 -20.31 20.51 1.93
CA SER A 21 -20.05 21.31 3.13
C SER A 21 -21.34 21.91 3.71
N LEU A 22 -22.22 22.45 2.84
CA LEU A 22 -23.51 23.02 3.28
C LEU A 22 -24.41 21.99 3.91
N ARG A 23 -24.50 20.77 3.33
CA ARG A 23 -25.32 19.69 3.89
C ARG A 23 -24.89 19.28 5.30
N ILE A 24 -23.57 19.27 5.56
CA ILE A 24 -23.03 19.04 6.92
C ILE A 24 -23.40 20.22 7.82
N ASN A 25 -23.19 21.47 7.39
CA ASN A 25 -23.46 22.67 8.18
C ASN A 25 -24.94 22.87 8.55
N LEU A 26 -25.85 22.40 7.71
CA LEU A 26 -27.29 22.50 7.96
C LEU A 26 -27.85 21.34 8.80
N ASN A 27 -27.02 20.34 9.15
CA ASN A 27 -27.43 19.30 10.07
C ASN A 27 -27.12 19.74 11.51
N GLU A 28 -28.16 20.12 12.24
CA GLU A 28 -28.07 20.66 13.61
C GLU A 28 -27.44 19.68 14.63
N ASN A 29 -27.42 18.39 14.29
CA ASN A 29 -26.86 17.36 15.16
C ASN A 29 -25.36 17.14 14.96
N ILE A 30 -24.80 17.52 13.79
CA ILE A 30 -23.37 17.39 13.51
C ILE A 30 -22.60 18.57 14.09
N TYR A 31 -21.65 18.29 15.01
CA TYR A 31 -20.87 19.34 15.67
C TYR A 31 -19.43 18.90 15.87
N GLY A 32 -18.46 19.73 15.46
CA GLY A 32 -17.09 19.28 15.53
C GLY A 32 -15.99 20.34 15.39
N THR A 33 -14.76 19.85 15.42
CA THR A 33 -13.54 20.63 15.45
C THR A 33 -12.67 20.31 14.22
N PHE A 34 -11.96 21.34 13.73
CA PHE A 34 -10.94 21.22 12.69
C PHE A 34 -9.57 21.56 13.28
N ALA A 35 -8.61 20.65 13.14
CA ALA A 35 -7.21 20.85 13.52
C ALA A 35 -6.30 20.59 12.33
N GLU A 36 -5.87 21.67 11.65
CA GLU A 36 -5.13 21.58 10.39
C GLU A 36 -3.73 22.15 10.53
N ILE A 37 -2.70 21.32 10.35
CA ILE A 37 -1.29 21.72 10.52
C ILE A 37 -0.51 21.48 9.23
N GLY A 38 0.17 22.51 8.75
CA GLY A 38 1.19 22.44 7.71
C GLY A 38 0.73 22.82 6.30
N ALA A 39 -0.59 22.80 6.01
CA ALA A 39 -1.13 23.12 4.70
C ALA A 39 -2.24 24.20 4.74
N GLY A 40 -2.21 25.07 5.74
CA GLY A 40 -3.28 26.06 5.95
C GLY A 40 -4.52 25.43 6.58
N GLN A 41 -5.64 26.14 6.50
CA GLN A 41 -6.96 25.70 7.00
C GLN A 41 -7.93 25.54 5.82
N GLU A 42 -7.53 24.80 4.82
CA GLU A 42 -8.27 24.72 3.55
C GLU A 42 -9.58 23.92 3.69
N VAL A 43 -9.62 22.90 4.56
CA VAL A 43 -10.84 22.13 4.78
C VAL A 43 -11.87 22.97 5.52
N ALA A 44 -11.54 23.56 6.67
CA ALA A 44 -12.43 24.45 7.42
C ALA A 44 -12.92 25.63 6.57
N ARG A 45 -12.06 26.17 5.69
CA ARG A 45 -12.40 27.25 4.76
C ARG A 45 -13.59 26.90 3.85
N HIS A 46 -13.70 25.67 3.36
CA HIS A 46 -14.84 25.23 2.57
C HIS A 46 -16.15 25.25 3.37
N PHE A 47 -16.12 24.85 4.65
CA PHE A 47 -17.28 24.91 5.54
C PHE A 47 -17.71 26.36 5.81
N TYR A 48 -16.76 27.26 6.10
CA TYR A 48 -17.08 28.70 6.30
C TYR A 48 -17.66 29.35 5.04
N ARG A 49 -17.15 29.00 3.87
CA ARG A 49 -17.63 29.56 2.60
C ARG A 49 -19.01 29.03 2.18
N ALA A 50 -19.35 27.80 2.57
CA ALA A 50 -20.66 27.24 2.26
C ALA A 50 -21.82 27.92 3.01
N GLY A 51 -21.53 28.57 4.14
CA GLY A 51 -22.53 29.18 5.03
C GLY A 51 -23.06 28.19 6.06
N GLY A 52 -23.75 28.68 7.09
CA GLY A 52 -24.33 27.84 8.16
C GLY A 52 -23.34 27.23 9.15
N ALA A 53 -22.06 27.53 9.05
CA ALA A 53 -20.99 26.90 9.83
C ALA A 53 -21.06 27.16 11.35
N SER A 54 -21.73 28.21 11.81
CA SER A 54 -21.84 28.56 13.23
C SER A 54 -22.53 27.49 14.09
N GLY A 55 -23.41 26.68 13.49
CA GLY A 55 -24.09 25.57 14.15
C GLY A 55 -23.26 24.27 14.21
N THR A 56 -22.24 24.15 13.38
CA THR A 56 -21.47 22.90 13.15
C THR A 56 -20.03 23.01 13.62
N VAL A 57 -19.35 24.12 13.34
CA VAL A 57 -17.91 24.29 13.63
C VAL A 57 -17.73 24.85 15.03
N ALA A 58 -17.32 23.99 15.96
CA ALA A 58 -16.98 24.39 17.33
C ALA A 58 -15.69 25.22 17.37
N LYS A 59 -14.69 24.78 16.62
CA LYS A 59 -13.35 25.37 16.61
C LYS A 59 -12.63 24.97 15.32
N SER A 60 -11.81 25.90 14.80
CA SER A 60 -10.79 25.60 13.81
C SER A 60 -9.45 26.14 14.30
N ILE A 61 -8.41 25.32 14.30
CA ILE A 61 -7.08 25.63 14.82
C ILE A 61 -5.98 25.17 13.86
N SER A 62 -4.90 25.97 13.80
CA SER A 62 -3.64 25.59 13.18
C SER A 62 -2.47 25.92 14.11
N ALA A 63 -1.96 24.91 14.83
CA ALA A 63 -0.77 25.03 15.67
C ALA A 63 0.47 24.82 14.80
N TYR A 64 0.82 25.81 13.98
CA TYR A 64 1.81 25.70 12.91
C TYR A 64 3.26 25.63 13.42
N ASP A 65 3.58 26.35 14.48
CA ASP A 65 4.88 26.31 15.13
C ASP A 65 5.06 24.99 15.92
N LYS A 66 6.25 24.41 15.83
CA LYS A 66 6.54 23.10 16.47
C LYS A 66 6.45 23.14 17.98
N ASP A 67 7.04 24.18 18.59
CA ASP A 67 7.07 24.28 20.05
C ASP A 67 5.67 24.53 20.58
N PHE A 68 4.90 25.36 19.90
CA PHE A 68 3.51 25.61 20.22
C PHE A 68 2.65 24.36 20.04
N SER A 69 2.85 23.64 18.95
CA SER A 69 2.17 22.38 18.66
C SER A 69 2.50 21.29 19.70
N ASP A 70 3.75 21.25 20.19
CA ASP A 70 4.19 20.35 21.24
C ASP A 70 3.53 20.62 22.59
N GLN A 71 3.23 21.89 22.90
CA GLN A 71 2.49 22.24 24.12
C GLN A 71 1.03 21.77 24.09
N ILE A 72 0.44 21.62 22.91
CA ILE A 72 -0.94 21.16 22.75
C ILE A 72 -1.01 19.64 22.67
N TYR A 73 -0.23 19.05 21.75
CA TYR A 73 -0.36 17.64 21.36
C TYR A 73 0.77 16.74 21.90
N GLY A 74 1.70 17.29 22.68
CA GLY A 74 2.88 16.59 23.19
C GLY A 74 4.01 16.46 22.15
N LYS A 75 5.21 16.15 22.65
CA LYS A 75 6.41 15.99 21.81
C LYS A 75 6.38 14.67 21.03
N GLU A 76 7.02 14.69 19.86
CA GLU A 76 7.33 13.47 19.11
C GLU A 76 8.79 13.06 19.40
N GLU A 77 8.99 11.81 19.85
CA GLU A 77 10.30 11.28 20.25
C GLU A 77 11.32 11.30 19.12
N ASP A 78 10.86 10.98 17.90
CA ASP A 78 11.69 10.95 16.69
C ASP A 78 11.76 12.31 15.96
N LYS A 79 11.15 13.35 16.54
CA LYS A 79 11.04 14.70 15.97
C LYS A 79 10.35 14.77 14.59
N ARG A 80 9.53 13.75 14.25
CA ARG A 80 8.74 13.72 13.03
C ARG A 80 7.29 14.06 13.34
N TYR A 81 6.81 15.12 12.72
CA TYR A 81 5.48 15.66 12.98
C TYR A 81 4.43 15.26 11.94
N VAL A 82 4.86 14.79 10.77
CA VAL A 82 3.96 14.27 9.72
C VAL A 82 3.90 12.75 9.85
N THR A 83 3.18 12.28 10.87
CA THR A 83 3.07 10.85 11.22
C THR A 83 1.65 10.48 11.60
N GLN A 84 1.32 9.18 11.50
CA GLN A 84 0.05 8.66 11.98
C GLN A 84 -0.11 8.88 13.49
N ASN A 85 0.97 8.72 14.26
CA ASN A 85 0.95 8.96 15.70
C ASN A 85 0.57 10.40 16.05
N ARG A 86 1.13 11.38 15.30
CA ARG A 86 0.78 12.79 15.48
C ARG A 86 -0.70 13.04 15.16
N LEU A 87 -1.20 12.48 14.05
CA LEU A 87 -2.62 12.57 13.70
C LEU A 87 -3.50 12.01 14.83
N SER A 88 -3.17 10.82 15.37
CA SER A 88 -3.92 10.19 16.46
C SER A 88 -3.97 11.09 17.69
N LYS A 89 -2.81 11.63 18.13
CA LYS A 89 -2.75 12.58 19.25
C LYS A 89 -3.62 13.83 19.04
N MET A 90 -3.66 14.34 17.82
CA MET A 90 -4.51 15.48 17.47
C MET A 90 -6.00 15.12 17.57
N LEU A 91 -6.39 13.97 17.01
CA LEU A 91 -7.78 13.48 17.10
C LEU A 91 -8.21 13.23 18.54
N ASP A 92 -7.34 12.60 19.35
CA ASP A 92 -7.59 12.33 20.78
C ASP A 92 -7.79 13.64 21.57
N HIS A 93 -6.81 14.54 21.45
CA HIS A 93 -6.83 15.80 22.20
C HIS A 93 -8.05 16.67 21.88
N GLU A 94 -8.35 16.80 20.57
CA GLU A 94 -9.44 17.66 20.14
C GLU A 94 -10.83 17.08 20.47
N MET A 95 -10.95 15.73 20.47
CA MET A 95 -12.18 15.08 20.87
C MET A 95 -12.40 15.20 22.38
N ASP A 96 -11.37 14.94 23.17
CA ASP A 96 -11.39 15.13 24.63
C ASP A 96 -11.75 16.57 25.03
N LEU A 97 -11.21 17.54 24.30
CA LEU A 97 -11.50 18.95 24.54
C LEU A 97 -12.95 19.27 24.21
N LEU A 98 -13.47 18.76 23.09
CA LEU A 98 -14.85 18.95 22.67
C LEU A 98 -15.83 18.36 23.70
N GLU A 99 -15.60 17.12 24.14
CA GLU A 99 -16.40 16.45 25.18
C GLU A 99 -16.40 17.21 26.51
N LYS A 100 -15.26 17.74 26.92
CA LYS A 100 -15.14 18.51 28.17
C LYS A 100 -15.85 19.86 28.11
N ARG A 101 -15.94 20.48 26.94
CA ARG A 101 -16.46 21.84 26.74
C ARG A 101 -17.93 21.89 26.42
N ILE A 102 -18.44 20.87 25.73
CA ILE A 102 -19.84 20.84 25.27
C ILE A 102 -20.65 19.83 26.11
N SER A 103 -21.66 20.36 26.78
CA SER A 103 -22.51 19.56 27.64
C SER A 103 -23.48 18.70 26.82
N ARG A 104 -23.35 17.37 26.92
CA ARG A 104 -24.31 16.40 26.35
C ARG A 104 -25.73 16.60 26.90
N LYS A 105 -25.87 17.00 28.17
CA LYS A 105 -27.18 17.30 28.77
C LYS A 105 -27.88 18.49 28.13
N LYS A 106 -27.12 19.50 27.66
CA LYS A 106 -27.71 20.65 26.95
C LYS A 106 -27.95 20.39 25.48
N HIS A 107 -27.25 19.44 24.90
CA HIS A 107 -27.28 19.10 23.48
C HIS A 107 -27.35 17.58 23.32
N PRO A 108 -28.45 16.94 23.72
CA PRO A 108 -28.55 15.46 23.76
C PRO A 108 -28.52 14.84 22.37
N ASP A 109 -28.97 15.57 21.35
CA ASP A 109 -29.07 15.04 19.99
C ASP A 109 -27.78 15.24 19.16
N ARG A 110 -26.76 15.92 19.73
CA ARG A 110 -25.50 16.17 19.01
C ARG A 110 -24.61 14.96 19.03
N PHE A 111 -24.06 14.64 17.87
CA PHE A 111 -22.94 13.72 17.71
C PHE A 111 -21.71 14.48 17.21
N PHE A 112 -20.55 14.09 17.73
CA PHE A 112 -19.33 14.85 17.58
C PHE A 112 -18.44 14.30 16.49
N PHE A 113 -17.66 15.20 15.88
CA PHE A 113 -16.55 14.84 15.02
C PHE A 113 -15.32 15.71 15.28
N VAL A 114 -14.16 15.14 14.98
CA VAL A 114 -12.90 15.87 14.87
C VAL A 114 -12.29 15.49 13.53
N TYR A 115 -12.04 16.50 12.70
CA TYR A 115 -11.18 16.37 11.54
C TYR A 115 -9.80 16.93 11.88
N ALA A 116 -8.74 16.17 11.58
CA ALA A 116 -7.37 16.63 11.75
C ALA A 116 -6.51 16.27 10.54
N ASN A 117 -5.50 17.09 10.29
CA ASN A 117 -4.42 16.78 9.37
C ASN A 117 -3.06 17.30 9.87
N THR A 118 -2.01 16.58 9.52
CA THR A 118 -0.62 17.00 9.70
C THR A 118 0.12 16.75 8.39
N VAL A 119 0.56 17.82 7.74
CA VAL A 119 0.98 17.83 6.35
C VAL A 119 2.27 18.62 6.18
N ALA A 120 3.16 18.14 5.30
CA ALA A 120 4.23 18.91 4.72
C ALA A 120 3.95 19.09 3.23
N THR A 121 3.70 20.30 2.78
CA THR A 121 3.64 20.64 1.36
C THR A 121 5.05 20.64 0.75
N ILE A 122 5.14 20.69 -0.58
CA ILE A 122 6.40 20.83 -1.27
C ILE A 122 7.20 22.03 -0.73
N ASP A 123 8.49 21.84 -0.49
CA ASP A 123 9.37 22.90 -0.02
C ASP A 123 9.69 23.91 -1.12
N PHE A 124 10.14 25.10 -0.73
CA PHE A 124 10.44 26.19 -1.65
C PHE A 124 11.48 25.82 -2.73
N VAL A 125 12.45 24.97 -2.38
CA VAL A 125 13.48 24.50 -3.32
C VAL A 125 13.04 23.27 -4.13
N LYS A 126 11.79 22.82 -3.96
CA LYS A 126 11.18 21.66 -4.64
C LYS A 126 11.98 20.36 -4.53
N LYS A 127 12.72 20.21 -3.43
CA LYS A 127 13.60 19.08 -3.17
C LYS A 127 12.84 17.90 -2.54
N PHE A 128 11.82 18.18 -1.74
CA PHE A 128 10.98 17.20 -1.09
C PHE A 128 9.56 17.25 -1.65
N LYS A 129 9.01 16.08 -1.99
CA LYS A 129 7.60 15.99 -2.37
C LYS A 129 6.72 16.11 -1.14
N GLY A 130 5.62 16.84 -1.26
CA GLY A 130 4.68 16.99 -0.18
C GLY A 130 3.94 15.70 0.15
N HIS A 131 3.65 15.48 1.43
CA HIS A 131 2.86 14.37 1.93
C HIS A 131 2.19 14.72 3.25
N GLY A 132 1.20 13.93 3.67
CA GLY A 132 0.54 14.17 4.95
C GLY A 132 -0.35 13.06 5.42
N TRP A 133 -0.68 13.12 6.69
CA TRP A 133 -1.73 12.33 7.32
C TRP A 133 -2.95 13.19 7.54
N MET A 134 -4.13 12.64 7.25
CA MET A 134 -5.42 13.25 7.54
C MET A 134 -6.38 12.20 8.08
N GLY A 135 -7.34 12.62 8.88
CA GLY A 135 -8.32 11.72 9.45
C GLY A 135 -9.51 12.41 10.04
N ILE A 136 -10.55 11.63 10.24
CA ILE A 136 -11.75 12.03 10.94
C ILE A 136 -12.10 10.99 12.01
N ARG A 137 -12.36 11.45 13.23
CA ARG A 137 -13.01 10.67 14.28
C ARG A 137 -14.41 11.20 14.47
N PHE A 138 -15.42 10.33 14.49
CA PHE A 138 -16.81 10.76 14.43
C PHE A 138 -17.77 9.76 15.06
N GLN A 139 -18.96 10.26 15.38
CA GLN A 139 -20.13 9.49 15.76
C GLN A 139 -21.22 9.62 14.70
N THR A 140 -22.13 8.70 14.60
CA THR A 140 -23.33 8.76 13.76
C THR A 140 -24.61 8.93 14.59
N SER A 141 -24.52 8.68 15.90
CA SER A 141 -25.52 9.05 16.88
C SER A 141 -24.87 9.50 18.19
N PRO A 142 -25.60 10.20 19.09
CA PRO A 142 -25.03 10.72 20.36
C PRO A 142 -24.46 9.66 21.30
N GLU A 143 -25.01 8.45 21.29
CA GLU A 143 -24.65 7.34 22.17
C GLU A 143 -23.61 6.39 21.55
N ASP A 144 -23.23 6.60 20.29
CA ASP A 144 -22.28 5.71 19.60
C ASP A 144 -20.86 5.87 20.16
N ASP A 145 -20.14 4.75 20.19
CA ASP A 145 -18.68 4.79 20.25
C ASP A 145 -18.11 5.45 19.01
N TYR A 146 -16.94 6.06 19.13
CA TYR A 146 -16.29 6.70 18.00
C TYR A 146 -15.81 5.70 16.96
N SER A 147 -15.99 6.10 15.71
CA SER A 147 -15.32 5.48 14.55
C SER A 147 -14.31 6.45 13.96
N GLU A 148 -13.31 5.93 13.29
CA GLU A 148 -12.19 6.70 12.74
C GLU A 148 -11.84 6.23 11.34
N ILE A 149 -11.60 7.19 10.46
CA ILE A 149 -11.00 6.97 9.16
C ILE A 149 -9.73 7.81 9.11
N SER A 150 -8.58 7.15 8.89
CA SER A 150 -7.29 7.81 8.77
C SER A 150 -6.60 7.40 7.48
N LEU A 151 -5.98 8.34 6.78
CA LEU A 151 -5.29 8.09 5.52
C LEU A 151 -3.99 8.91 5.40
N HIS A 152 -3.03 8.35 4.67
CA HIS A 152 -1.83 9.03 4.26
C HIS A 152 -1.91 9.37 2.78
N VAL A 153 -1.48 10.59 2.44
CA VAL A 153 -1.48 11.10 1.07
C VAL A 153 -0.09 11.55 0.64
N ARG A 154 0.20 11.40 -0.65
CA ARG A 154 1.36 11.99 -1.32
C ARG A 154 0.90 12.90 -2.43
N PHE A 155 1.39 14.13 -2.44
CA PHE A 155 1.06 15.08 -3.50
C PHE A 155 1.91 14.81 -4.74
N LYS A 156 1.27 14.81 -5.90
CA LYS A 156 1.94 14.65 -7.21
C LYS A 156 2.21 16.01 -7.87
N GLN A 157 1.47 17.04 -7.50
CA GLN A 157 1.63 18.40 -7.97
C GLN A 157 2.92 19.06 -7.46
N ASN A 158 3.45 20.02 -8.22
CA ASN A 158 4.73 20.68 -7.96
C ASN A 158 4.59 22.13 -7.43
N GLU A 159 3.43 22.47 -6.87
CA GLU A 159 3.14 23.78 -6.29
C GLU A 159 2.40 23.63 -4.96
N ALA A 160 2.90 24.32 -3.91
CA ALA A 160 2.33 24.23 -2.57
C ALA A 160 0.84 24.67 -2.54
N LYS A 161 0.47 25.70 -3.32
CA LYS A 161 -0.92 26.16 -3.43
C LYS A 161 -1.85 25.06 -3.95
N LEU A 162 -1.47 24.39 -5.03
CA LEU A 162 -2.26 23.29 -5.61
C LEU A 162 -2.37 22.09 -4.67
N GLN A 163 -1.30 21.81 -3.91
CA GLN A 163 -1.32 20.77 -2.87
C GLN A 163 -2.27 21.11 -1.73
N GLN A 164 -2.34 22.38 -1.31
CA GLN A 164 -3.29 22.86 -0.31
C GLN A 164 -4.74 22.76 -0.82
N GLU A 165 -5.00 23.23 -2.03
CA GLU A 165 -6.33 23.18 -2.65
C GLU A 165 -6.86 21.73 -2.75
N VAL A 166 -6.06 20.79 -3.25
CA VAL A 166 -6.47 19.39 -3.37
C VAL A 166 -6.68 18.73 -2.01
N LEU A 167 -5.87 19.09 -1.00
CA LEU A 167 -6.06 18.61 0.37
C LEU A 167 -7.40 19.10 0.94
N GLY A 168 -7.75 20.37 0.67
CA GLY A 168 -9.04 20.96 1.06
C GLY A 168 -10.22 20.20 0.49
N ILE A 169 -10.17 19.87 -0.80
CA ILE A 169 -11.22 19.08 -1.47
C ILE A 169 -11.32 17.67 -0.86
N MET A 170 -10.20 16.98 -0.71
CA MET A 170 -10.16 15.63 -0.15
C MET A 170 -10.65 15.58 1.29
N GLY A 171 -10.33 16.60 2.11
CA GLY A 171 -10.82 16.69 3.49
C GLY A 171 -12.33 16.87 3.57
N VAL A 172 -12.93 17.69 2.68
CA VAL A 172 -14.40 17.80 2.59
C VAL A 172 -15.02 16.48 2.15
N ASN A 173 -14.44 15.81 1.16
CA ASN A 173 -14.91 14.50 0.70
C ASN A 173 -14.82 13.46 1.81
N LEU A 174 -13.75 13.47 2.61
CA LEU A 174 -13.57 12.56 3.75
C LEU A 174 -14.66 12.79 4.81
N ILE A 175 -14.91 14.03 5.21
CA ILE A 175 -15.94 14.37 6.20
C ILE A 175 -17.32 14.00 5.68
N TYR A 176 -17.64 14.36 4.43
CA TYR A 176 -18.90 13.99 3.81
C TYR A 176 -19.07 12.47 3.70
N GLY A 177 -18.01 11.76 3.33
CA GLY A 177 -17.99 10.31 3.25
C GLY A 177 -18.24 9.64 4.60
N ALA A 178 -17.64 10.15 5.68
CA ALA A 178 -17.83 9.65 7.03
C ALA A 178 -19.30 9.72 7.48
N PHE A 179 -20.03 10.77 7.13
CA PHE A 179 -21.44 10.91 7.53
C PHE A 179 -22.46 10.30 6.57
N TYR A 180 -22.15 10.22 5.27
CA TYR A 180 -23.15 9.87 4.26
C TYR A 180 -22.78 8.68 3.36
N LYS A 181 -21.59 8.08 3.52
CA LYS A 181 -21.08 6.99 2.68
C LYS A 181 -20.32 5.90 3.47
N HIS A 182 -20.37 5.94 4.80
CA HIS A 182 -19.60 5.03 5.66
C HIS A 182 -20.05 3.57 5.58
N ASP A 183 -21.28 3.31 5.18
CA ASP A 183 -21.87 1.96 4.99
C ASP A 183 -21.29 1.22 3.78
N GLU A 184 -20.65 1.92 2.85
CA GLU A 184 -20.01 1.37 1.67
C GLU A 184 -18.52 1.77 1.55
N PRO A 185 -17.63 1.32 2.48
CA PRO A 185 -16.24 1.77 2.55
C PRO A 185 -15.45 1.54 1.25
N LEU A 186 -15.71 0.44 0.52
CA LEU A 186 -15.07 0.18 -0.77
C LEU A 186 -15.47 1.21 -1.83
N LYS A 187 -16.73 1.62 -1.88
CA LYS A 187 -17.18 2.68 -2.78
C LYS A 187 -16.70 4.07 -2.33
N MET A 188 -16.55 4.26 -1.02
CA MET A 188 -16.07 5.52 -0.45
C MET A 188 -14.71 5.91 -1.04
N MET A 189 -13.83 4.96 -1.41
CA MET A 189 -12.55 5.27 -2.04
C MET A 189 -12.68 6.13 -3.29
N ARG A 190 -13.71 5.88 -4.09
CA ARG A 190 -14.00 6.67 -5.30
C ARG A 190 -14.50 8.07 -4.93
N TYR A 191 -15.35 8.18 -3.92
CA TYR A 191 -15.88 9.47 -3.44
C TYR A 191 -14.82 10.40 -2.87
N LEU A 192 -13.73 9.86 -2.32
CA LEU A 192 -12.61 10.68 -1.86
C LEU A 192 -11.97 11.48 -2.99
N TYR A 193 -12.00 10.98 -4.22
CA TYR A 193 -11.47 11.65 -5.41
C TYR A 193 -12.49 12.51 -6.17
N ASP A 194 -13.71 12.67 -5.65
CA ASP A 194 -14.69 13.54 -6.33
C ASP A 194 -14.19 14.98 -6.42
N GLY A 195 -14.13 15.50 -7.66
CA GLY A 195 -13.56 16.82 -7.95
C GLY A 195 -12.02 16.90 -7.87
N ILE A 196 -11.31 15.77 -7.82
CA ILE A 196 -9.86 15.70 -7.77
C ILE A 196 -9.34 14.91 -8.98
N ASP A 197 -8.33 15.45 -9.66
CA ASP A 197 -7.62 14.72 -10.70
C ASP A 197 -6.73 13.63 -10.08
N GLN A 198 -6.73 12.43 -10.66
CA GLN A 198 -5.93 11.30 -10.15
C GLN A 198 -4.41 11.58 -10.11
N ASP A 199 -3.95 12.49 -10.98
CA ASP A 199 -2.56 12.94 -11.01
C ASP A 199 -2.22 14.03 -9.98
N ALA A 200 -3.18 14.47 -9.18
CA ALA A 200 -2.95 15.53 -8.18
C ALA A 200 -2.44 14.97 -6.85
N ILE A 201 -2.99 13.83 -6.42
CA ILE A 201 -2.75 13.24 -5.09
C ILE A 201 -2.86 11.72 -5.16
N GLU A 202 -2.12 11.03 -4.31
CA GLU A 202 -2.14 9.57 -4.15
C GLU A 202 -2.49 9.24 -2.70
N ILE A 203 -3.40 8.29 -2.49
CA ILE A 203 -3.66 7.69 -1.17
C ILE A 203 -2.88 6.38 -1.11
N ASP A 204 -1.78 6.33 -0.39
CA ASP A 204 -0.95 5.13 -0.26
C ASP A 204 -1.24 4.28 0.98
N THR A 205 -2.06 4.80 1.89
CA THR A 205 -2.55 4.06 3.06
C THR A 205 -3.87 4.64 3.53
N ILE A 206 -4.84 3.79 3.86
CA ILE A 206 -6.08 4.16 4.53
C ILE A 206 -6.49 3.08 5.52
N ASN A 207 -7.04 3.51 6.66
CA ASN A 207 -7.52 2.62 7.72
C ASN A 207 -8.89 3.08 8.20
N PHE A 208 -9.78 2.10 8.37
CA PHE A 208 -11.11 2.23 8.96
C PHE A 208 -11.10 1.52 10.30
N ASN A 209 -11.45 2.20 11.39
CA ASN A 209 -11.44 1.68 12.75
C ASN A 209 -12.70 2.10 13.51
N GLY A 210 -13.03 1.39 14.57
CA GLY A 210 -14.17 1.70 15.44
C GLY A 210 -15.40 0.84 15.15
N HIS A 211 -16.48 1.15 15.85
CA HIS A 211 -17.64 0.25 15.90
C HIS A 211 -18.36 0.10 14.55
N LEU A 212 -18.42 1.13 13.70
CA LEU A 212 -19.00 1.08 12.37
C LEU A 212 -18.22 0.19 11.40
N PHE A 213 -16.95 -0.06 11.68
CA PHE A 213 -16.02 -0.71 10.77
C PHE A 213 -15.48 -2.04 11.31
N LYS A 214 -16.15 -2.67 12.29
CA LYS A 214 -15.70 -3.92 12.94
C LYS A 214 -15.51 -5.07 11.96
N ASP A 215 -16.34 -5.12 10.92
CA ASP A 215 -16.31 -6.19 9.92
C ASP A 215 -15.48 -5.82 8.67
N ILE A 216 -14.82 -4.66 8.69
CA ILE A 216 -13.99 -4.19 7.57
C ILE A 216 -12.57 -4.71 7.71
N ASP A 217 -12.14 -5.48 6.72
CA ASP A 217 -10.72 -5.85 6.59
C ASP A 217 -9.97 -4.77 5.81
N ASN A 218 -9.12 -4.00 6.50
CA ASN A 218 -8.34 -2.93 5.91
C ASN A 218 -7.39 -3.39 4.78
N ARG A 219 -7.10 -4.69 4.68
CA ARG A 219 -6.31 -5.24 3.57
C ARG A 219 -7.11 -5.25 2.27
N LEU A 220 -8.42 -5.50 2.33
CA LEU A 220 -9.32 -5.39 1.17
C LEU A 220 -9.45 -3.95 0.70
N ILE A 221 -9.56 -3.00 1.63
CA ILE A 221 -9.54 -1.58 1.31
C ILE A 221 -8.24 -1.20 0.59
N SER A 222 -7.10 -1.68 1.10
CA SER A 222 -5.79 -1.44 0.49
C SER A 222 -5.65 -2.09 -0.90
N LEU A 223 -6.18 -3.30 -1.07
CA LEU A 223 -6.24 -3.95 -2.40
C LEU A 223 -7.08 -3.11 -3.37
N GLU A 224 -8.22 -2.57 -2.92
CA GLU A 224 -9.07 -1.73 -3.76
C GLU A 224 -8.37 -0.44 -4.22
N LEU A 225 -7.55 0.19 -3.37
CA LEU A 225 -6.72 1.34 -3.79
C LEU A 225 -5.83 0.99 -4.99
N VAL A 226 -5.19 -0.18 -4.97
CA VAL A 226 -4.32 -0.64 -6.07
C VAL A 226 -5.15 -1.01 -7.31
N LYS A 227 -6.30 -1.68 -7.13
CA LYS A 227 -7.21 -2.05 -8.23
C LYS A 227 -7.77 -0.84 -8.98
N LEU A 228 -8.06 0.23 -8.24
CA LEU A 228 -8.55 1.50 -8.76
C LEU A 228 -7.44 2.40 -9.33
N GLY A 229 -6.17 2.03 -9.17
CA GLY A 229 -5.02 2.84 -9.59
C GLY A 229 -4.82 4.11 -8.75
N LEU A 230 -5.39 4.17 -7.56
CA LEU A 230 -5.25 5.30 -6.62
C LEU A 230 -3.89 5.30 -5.93
N THR A 231 -3.24 4.15 -5.90
CA THR A 231 -1.84 3.96 -5.59
C THR A 231 -1.24 2.83 -6.42
N ASP A 232 0.07 2.84 -6.62
CA ASP A 232 0.79 1.79 -7.35
C ASP A 232 1.02 0.54 -6.49
N ALA A 233 1.16 0.71 -5.17
CA ALA A 233 1.42 -0.40 -4.26
C ALA A 233 1.03 -0.10 -2.81
N VAL A 234 0.64 -1.15 -2.10
CA VAL A 234 0.36 -1.14 -0.65
C VAL A 234 1.17 -2.23 0.05
N MET A 235 1.44 -2.06 1.34
CA MET A 235 2.32 -2.95 2.08
C MET A 235 1.68 -3.40 3.40
N PHE A 236 1.89 -4.68 3.75
CA PHE A 236 1.47 -5.26 5.03
C PHE A 236 2.70 -5.78 5.78
N ASN A 237 2.75 -5.55 7.09
CA ASN A 237 3.77 -6.14 7.95
C ASN A 237 3.44 -7.61 8.27
N LYS A 238 4.33 -8.28 9.00
CA LYS A 238 4.15 -9.68 9.44
C LYS A 238 2.87 -9.93 10.26
N ASP A 239 2.30 -8.90 10.88
CA ASP A 239 1.06 -9.01 11.64
C ASP A 239 -0.19 -8.76 10.76
N GLY A 240 0.00 -8.58 9.44
CA GLY A 240 -1.05 -8.29 8.46
C GLY A 240 -1.63 -6.88 8.55
N LYS A 241 -0.95 -5.96 9.25
CA LYS A 241 -1.36 -4.56 9.36
C LYS A 241 -0.80 -3.74 8.21
N ASN A 242 -1.59 -2.79 7.73
CA ASN A 242 -1.13 -1.80 6.76
C ASN A 242 0.05 -1.02 7.32
N VAL A 243 1.09 -0.86 6.51
CA VAL A 243 2.27 -0.05 6.84
C VAL A 243 2.62 0.85 5.66
N LEU A 244 3.11 2.04 5.98
CA LEU A 244 3.52 3.00 4.97
C LEU A 244 4.85 2.56 4.33
N PRO A 245 4.90 2.32 3.01
CA PRO A 245 6.12 1.89 2.34
C PRO A 245 7.32 2.82 2.60
N ALA A 246 7.08 4.13 2.63
CA ALA A 246 8.12 5.12 2.92
C ALA A 246 8.77 4.96 4.30
N GLN A 247 8.06 4.47 5.31
CA GLN A 247 8.62 4.22 6.65
C GLN A 247 9.41 2.92 6.69
N VAL A 248 8.92 1.89 6.02
CA VAL A 248 9.51 0.54 6.04
C VAL A 248 10.76 0.45 5.17
N LEU A 249 10.75 1.08 3.99
CA LEU A 249 11.78 0.95 2.96
C LEU A 249 12.89 2.01 3.04
N TYR A 250 12.67 3.10 3.80
CA TYR A 250 13.58 4.23 3.81
C TYR A 250 14.98 3.84 4.27
N LYS A 251 15.97 4.05 3.39
CA LYS A 251 17.39 3.73 3.62
C LYS A 251 17.65 2.27 4.00
N LYS A 252 16.80 1.32 3.56
CA LYS A 252 17.01 -0.12 3.76
C LYS A 252 17.66 -0.78 2.55
N ASN A 253 18.40 -1.86 2.78
CA ASN A 253 18.69 -2.84 1.75
C ASN A 253 17.42 -3.66 1.53
N ILE A 254 17.06 -3.93 0.30
CA ILE A 254 15.78 -4.58 -0.01
C ILE A 254 16.01 -5.81 -0.86
N LEU A 255 15.56 -6.96 -0.39
CA LEU A 255 15.49 -8.19 -1.16
C LEU A 255 14.02 -8.49 -1.46
N THR A 256 13.66 -8.66 -2.73
CA THR A 256 12.28 -8.89 -3.14
C THR A 256 12.14 -10.24 -3.85
N LEU A 257 11.12 -11.01 -3.45
CA LEU A 257 10.67 -12.21 -4.13
C LEU A 257 9.27 -11.98 -4.68
N ARG A 258 9.11 -12.01 -6.03
CA ARG A 258 7.81 -11.91 -6.70
C ARG A 258 7.24 -13.29 -6.97
N GLY A 259 5.95 -13.49 -6.67
CA GLY A 259 5.27 -14.73 -6.94
C GLY A 259 3.75 -14.67 -6.75
N SER A 260 3.08 -15.75 -7.16
CA SER A 260 1.62 -15.88 -6.94
C SER A 260 1.28 -16.34 -5.52
N PHE A 261 2.17 -17.12 -4.89
CA PHE A 261 2.02 -17.69 -3.53
C PHE A 261 0.64 -18.32 -3.27
N ARG A 262 0.19 -19.14 -4.20
CA ARG A 262 -1.15 -19.76 -4.21
C ARG A 262 -1.09 -21.30 -4.19
N PRO A 263 -0.82 -21.92 -3.03
CA PRO A 263 -0.24 -21.35 -1.82
C PRO A 263 1.27 -21.08 -1.91
N VAL A 264 1.83 -20.47 -0.86
CA VAL A 264 3.28 -20.45 -0.64
C VAL A 264 3.80 -21.87 -0.44
N THR A 265 4.97 -22.18 -1.02
CA THR A 265 5.55 -23.53 -1.05
C THR A 265 6.95 -23.54 -0.45
N LYS A 266 7.50 -24.75 -0.17
CA LYS A 266 8.89 -24.92 0.27
C LYS A 266 9.90 -24.33 -0.71
N VAL A 267 9.58 -24.32 -2.03
CA VAL A 267 10.41 -23.66 -3.04
C VAL A 267 10.54 -22.17 -2.75
N ASN A 268 9.41 -21.50 -2.45
CA ASN A 268 9.43 -20.06 -2.18
C ASN A 268 10.25 -19.72 -0.94
N GLU A 269 10.12 -20.53 0.11
CA GLU A 269 10.91 -20.39 1.33
C GLU A 269 12.41 -20.64 1.08
N GLU A 270 12.76 -21.65 0.29
CA GLU A 270 14.16 -21.92 -0.05
C GLU A 270 14.74 -20.82 -0.93
N MET A 271 14.01 -20.37 -1.95
CA MET A 271 14.40 -19.23 -2.79
C MET A 271 14.71 -18.00 -1.93
N PHE A 272 13.84 -17.71 -0.97
CA PHE A 272 14.06 -16.61 -0.03
C PHE A 272 15.30 -16.84 0.83
N LYS A 273 15.39 -17.98 1.54
CA LYS A 273 16.47 -18.26 2.49
C LYS A 273 17.84 -18.22 1.81
N LYS A 274 17.96 -18.91 0.67
CA LYS A 274 19.22 -19.02 -0.06
C LYS A 274 19.66 -17.70 -0.70
N SER A 275 18.71 -16.94 -1.27
CA SER A 275 19.04 -15.62 -1.80
C SER A 275 19.40 -14.63 -0.67
N TYR A 276 18.74 -14.71 0.48
CA TYR A 276 19.06 -13.89 1.64
C TYR A 276 20.47 -14.17 2.17
N GLU A 277 20.87 -15.44 2.28
CA GLU A 277 22.23 -15.86 2.68
C GLU A 277 23.32 -15.27 1.76
N ILE A 278 23.04 -15.17 0.47
CA ILE A 278 23.95 -14.54 -0.51
C ILE A 278 23.90 -13.01 -0.37
N PHE A 279 22.70 -12.44 -0.27
CA PHE A 279 22.46 -11.00 -0.23
C PHE A 279 23.13 -10.31 0.96
N ILE A 280 23.04 -10.90 2.16
CA ILE A 280 23.66 -10.33 3.37
C ILE A 280 25.21 -10.40 3.36
N LYS A 281 25.81 -11.20 2.48
CA LYS A 281 27.27 -11.23 2.26
C LYS A 281 27.78 -10.20 1.28
N GLU A 282 26.85 -9.46 0.61
CA GLU A 282 27.23 -8.39 -0.31
C GLU A 282 27.89 -7.23 0.44
N LYS A 283 28.86 -6.59 -0.24
CA LYS A 283 29.56 -5.45 0.32
C LYS A 283 28.57 -4.34 0.72
N ASN A 284 28.69 -3.84 1.95
CA ASN A 284 27.82 -2.79 2.52
C ASN A 284 26.38 -3.21 2.84
N VAL A 285 26.02 -4.48 2.78
CA VAL A 285 24.73 -4.99 3.26
C VAL A 285 24.87 -5.41 4.72
N LYS A 286 23.97 -4.91 5.56
CA LYS A 286 23.86 -5.29 6.98
C LYS A 286 22.50 -5.92 7.22
N ALA A 287 22.46 -7.02 7.95
CA ALA A 287 21.23 -7.76 8.23
C ALA A 287 20.19 -6.87 8.94
N GLU A 288 20.60 -6.06 9.93
CA GLU A 288 19.73 -5.13 10.69
C GLU A 288 19.12 -4.01 9.83
N ASP A 289 19.77 -3.70 8.70
CA ASP A 289 19.30 -2.70 7.73
C ASP A 289 18.64 -3.32 6.49
N THR A 290 18.34 -4.62 6.54
CA THR A 290 17.79 -5.36 5.42
C THR A 290 16.33 -5.69 5.66
N ILE A 291 15.51 -5.47 4.64
CA ILE A 291 14.11 -5.92 4.61
C ILE A 291 13.90 -6.87 3.44
N VAL A 292 13.10 -7.90 3.69
CA VAL A 292 12.65 -8.86 2.67
C VAL A 292 11.18 -8.61 2.37
N ILE A 293 10.85 -8.57 1.09
CA ILE A 293 9.50 -8.30 0.59
C ILE A 293 9.02 -9.46 -0.27
N PHE A 294 7.86 -9.97 0.03
CA PHE A 294 7.12 -10.89 -0.84
C PHE A 294 6.10 -10.08 -1.63
N GLU A 295 6.30 -9.98 -2.94
CA GLU A 295 5.46 -9.17 -3.82
C GLU A 295 4.44 -10.03 -4.56
N ILE A 296 3.18 -9.64 -4.48
CA ILE A 296 2.07 -10.18 -5.28
C ILE A 296 1.57 -9.05 -6.18
N THR A 297 1.63 -9.24 -7.49
CA THR A 297 1.10 -8.26 -8.44
C THR A 297 -0.39 -8.47 -8.69
N LEU A 298 -1.12 -7.44 -9.14
CA LEU A 298 -2.50 -7.61 -9.61
C LEU A 298 -2.60 -8.65 -10.73
N SER A 299 -1.58 -8.74 -11.59
CA SER A 299 -1.52 -9.79 -12.64
C SER A 299 -1.46 -11.18 -12.04
N ASN A 300 -0.72 -11.39 -10.95
CA ASN A 300 -0.70 -12.67 -10.23
C ASN A 300 -2.06 -13.00 -9.58
N LEU A 301 -2.78 -11.99 -9.11
CA LEU A 301 -4.12 -12.17 -8.54
C LEU A 301 -5.16 -12.50 -9.62
N ARG A 302 -5.05 -11.89 -10.82
CA ARG A 302 -5.95 -12.11 -11.97
C ARG A 302 -5.64 -13.37 -12.79
N SER A 303 -4.58 -14.10 -12.49
CA SER A 303 -4.10 -15.23 -13.32
C SER A 303 -5.13 -16.34 -13.55
N THR A 304 -6.22 -16.38 -12.79
CA THR A 304 -7.34 -17.36 -12.92
C THR A 304 -8.70 -16.69 -13.16
N GLY A 305 -8.74 -15.42 -13.56
CA GLY A 305 -9.97 -14.65 -13.76
C GLY A 305 -10.03 -13.38 -12.92
N GLU A 306 -11.21 -13.02 -12.45
CA GLU A 306 -11.39 -11.89 -11.54
C GLU A 306 -10.69 -12.14 -10.19
N ILE A 307 -10.32 -11.04 -9.52
CA ILE A 307 -9.68 -11.13 -8.19
C ILE A 307 -10.74 -11.52 -7.18
N GLU A 308 -10.55 -12.67 -6.55
CA GLU A 308 -11.37 -13.14 -5.42
C GLU A 308 -10.76 -12.63 -4.11
N ASP A 309 -11.54 -11.88 -3.33
CA ASP A 309 -11.09 -11.28 -2.06
C ASP A 309 -10.61 -12.34 -1.06
N SER A 310 -11.29 -13.49 -0.99
CA SER A 310 -10.89 -14.61 -0.12
C SER A 310 -9.53 -15.17 -0.51
N ASP A 311 -9.27 -15.39 -1.80
CA ASP A 311 -8.00 -15.89 -2.31
C ASP A 311 -6.85 -14.90 -2.03
N PHE A 312 -7.09 -13.61 -2.20
CA PHE A 312 -6.14 -12.57 -1.84
C PHE A 312 -5.80 -12.59 -0.34
N LEU A 313 -6.84 -12.61 0.51
CA LEU A 313 -6.64 -12.65 1.97
C LEU A 313 -5.90 -13.91 2.42
N ASP A 314 -6.19 -15.06 1.81
CA ASP A 314 -5.51 -16.32 2.10
C ASP A 314 -4.02 -16.21 1.81
N ARG A 315 -3.64 -15.72 0.62
CA ARG A 315 -2.22 -15.52 0.24
C ARG A 315 -1.50 -14.57 1.19
N ALA A 316 -2.07 -13.38 1.43
CA ALA A 316 -1.49 -12.38 2.33
C ALA A 316 -1.34 -12.94 3.75
N LYS A 317 -2.36 -13.65 4.26
CA LYS A 317 -2.36 -14.22 5.60
C LYS A 317 -1.32 -15.32 5.79
N LEU A 318 -1.13 -16.19 4.80
CA LEU A 318 -0.10 -17.23 4.85
C LEU A 318 1.30 -16.59 4.87
N LEU A 319 1.59 -15.64 4.00
CA LEU A 319 2.89 -14.96 3.98
C LEU A 319 3.17 -14.22 5.28
N CYS A 320 2.19 -13.47 5.80
CA CYS A 320 2.33 -12.77 7.08
C CYS A 320 2.57 -13.75 8.24
N SER A 321 1.88 -14.91 8.26
CA SER A 321 2.06 -15.93 9.32
C SER A 321 3.46 -16.54 9.33
N LEU A 322 4.15 -16.53 8.19
CA LEU A 322 5.57 -16.92 8.08
C LEU A 322 6.53 -15.79 8.49
N GLY A 323 6.01 -14.64 8.92
CA GLY A 323 6.81 -13.50 9.35
C GLY A 323 7.23 -12.55 8.22
N HIS A 324 6.69 -12.72 7.02
CA HIS A 324 7.08 -11.92 5.86
C HIS A 324 6.33 -10.60 5.74
N THR A 325 7.01 -9.59 5.19
CA THR A 325 6.40 -8.35 4.73
C THR A 325 5.86 -8.56 3.31
N VAL A 326 4.60 -8.19 3.09
CA VAL A 326 3.90 -8.40 1.81
C VAL A 326 3.70 -7.07 1.10
N LEU A 327 4.04 -7.01 -0.18
CA LEU A 327 3.77 -5.88 -1.08
C LEU A 327 2.74 -6.32 -2.12
N ILE A 328 1.64 -5.59 -2.23
CA ILE A 328 0.67 -5.75 -3.32
C ILE A 328 0.90 -4.61 -4.29
N SER A 329 1.08 -4.93 -5.57
CA SER A 329 1.47 -3.93 -6.57
C SER A 329 0.73 -4.06 -7.89
N ASN A 330 0.72 -2.97 -8.65
CA ASN A 330 0.29 -2.94 -10.05
C ASN A 330 1.48 -2.98 -11.03
N PHE A 331 2.64 -3.42 -10.58
CA PHE A 331 3.86 -3.48 -11.41
C PHE A 331 3.88 -4.76 -12.25
N LYS A 332 3.39 -4.70 -13.48
CA LYS A 332 3.47 -5.83 -14.40
C LYS A 332 4.95 -6.16 -14.70
N GLU A 333 5.76 -5.16 -15.03
CA GLU A 333 7.17 -5.30 -15.40
C GLU A 333 8.10 -5.04 -14.20
N TYR A 334 9.24 -5.74 -14.17
CA TYR A 334 10.21 -5.63 -13.07
C TYR A 334 10.87 -4.24 -12.98
N TYR A 335 11.07 -3.54 -14.09
CA TYR A 335 11.66 -2.20 -14.06
C TYR A 335 10.78 -1.20 -13.28
N LYS A 336 9.46 -1.35 -13.31
CA LYS A 336 8.52 -0.51 -12.54
C LYS A 336 8.68 -0.76 -11.04
N LEU A 337 8.82 -2.03 -10.62
CA LEU A 337 9.11 -2.37 -9.24
C LEU A 337 10.43 -1.76 -8.77
N VAL A 338 11.51 -1.92 -9.55
CA VAL A 338 12.82 -1.38 -9.20
C VAL A 338 12.75 0.15 -9.11
N LYS A 339 12.11 0.81 -10.07
CA LYS A 339 11.89 2.26 -10.05
C LYS A 339 11.10 2.71 -8.81
N TYR A 340 10.11 1.95 -8.40
CA TYR A 340 9.36 2.22 -7.17
C TYR A 340 10.24 2.09 -5.92
N LEU A 341 10.99 1.00 -5.77
CA LEU A 341 11.86 0.77 -4.61
C LEU A 341 12.98 1.80 -4.50
N THR A 342 13.56 2.24 -5.63
CA THR A 342 14.62 3.26 -5.66
C THR A 342 14.20 4.65 -5.21
N GLN A 343 12.89 4.92 -5.12
CA GLN A 343 12.39 6.17 -4.52
C GLN A 343 12.68 6.25 -3.02
N TYR A 344 12.78 5.12 -2.33
CA TYR A 344 12.93 5.04 -0.87
C TYR A 344 14.38 4.78 -0.42
N THR A 345 15.18 4.15 -1.27
CA THR A 345 16.54 3.77 -0.89
C THR A 345 17.53 3.86 -2.06
N LYS A 346 18.77 4.18 -1.71
CA LYS A 346 19.94 4.09 -2.60
C LYS A 346 20.87 2.94 -2.20
N LYS A 347 20.45 2.12 -1.22
CA LYS A 347 21.21 0.96 -0.77
C LYS A 347 21.04 -0.22 -1.73
N GLN A 348 21.60 -1.38 -1.38
CA GLN A 348 21.54 -2.59 -2.20
C GLN A 348 20.11 -3.06 -2.42
N LEU A 349 19.77 -3.36 -3.67
CA LEU A 349 18.53 -4.02 -4.07
C LEU A 349 18.83 -5.41 -4.61
N GLY A 350 17.96 -6.36 -4.30
CA GLY A 350 18.02 -7.72 -4.81
C GLY A 350 16.64 -8.17 -5.31
N LEU A 351 16.60 -8.84 -6.46
CA LEU A 351 15.43 -9.57 -6.93
C LEU A 351 15.75 -11.06 -6.93
N THR A 352 14.94 -11.84 -6.24
CA THR A 352 15.00 -13.30 -6.31
C THR A 352 13.94 -13.79 -7.27
N MET A 353 14.32 -14.62 -8.23
CA MET A 353 13.40 -15.20 -9.20
C MET A 353 13.85 -16.55 -9.72
N GLY A 354 12.91 -17.36 -10.21
CA GLY A 354 13.21 -18.57 -10.93
C GLY A 354 13.77 -18.26 -12.31
N VAL A 355 14.65 -19.10 -12.78
CA VAL A 355 15.31 -18.97 -14.09
C VAL A 355 14.32 -18.87 -15.26
N ILE A 356 13.15 -19.49 -15.15
CA ILE A 356 12.10 -19.42 -16.18
C ILE A 356 11.54 -18.00 -16.29
N ASN A 357 11.18 -17.37 -15.16
CA ASN A 357 10.67 -16.00 -15.13
C ASN A 357 11.75 -14.97 -15.53
N PHE A 358 13.02 -15.32 -15.30
CA PHE A 358 14.13 -14.48 -15.70
C PHE A 358 14.25 -14.35 -17.22
N VAL A 359 13.97 -15.40 -17.98
CA VAL A 359 13.99 -15.37 -19.44
C VAL A 359 12.97 -14.36 -19.99
N GLU A 360 11.81 -14.23 -19.34
CA GLU A 360 10.76 -13.28 -19.74
C GLU A 360 11.21 -11.81 -19.66
N ILE A 361 12.21 -11.48 -18.81
CA ILE A 361 12.77 -10.12 -18.73
C ILE A 361 13.45 -9.71 -20.06
N PHE A 362 13.89 -10.68 -20.86
CA PHE A 362 14.55 -10.45 -22.14
C PHE A 362 13.59 -10.45 -23.34
N ASP A 363 12.28 -10.41 -23.09
CA ASP A 363 11.29 -10.34 -24.16
C ASP A 363 10.90 -8.87 -24.42
N ASP A 364 11.21 -8.38 -25.62
CA ASP A 364 11.02 -6.99 -26.05
C ASP A 364 9.58 -6.52 -25.93
N GLN A 365 8.60 -7.41 -26.12
CA GLN A 365 7.16 -7.07 -26.08
C GLN A 365 6.72 -6.42 -24.74
N TYR A 366 7.47 -6.61 -23.66
CA TYR A 366 7.18 -5.99 -22.37
C TYR A 366 7.64 -4.54 -22.28
N TYR A 367 8.32 -4.02 -23.31
CA TYR A 367 8.98 -2.71 -23.28
C TYR A 367 8.59 -1.79 -24.43
N ASP A 368 7.58 -2.16 -25.20
CA ASP A 368 7.08 -1.39 -26.35
C ASP A 368 6.62 0.02 -25.96
N ASP A 369 6.15 0.21 -24.72
CA ASP A 369 5.74 1.50 -24.19
C ASP A 369 6.92 2.43 -23.81
N LEU A 370 8.15 1.91 -23.78
CA LEU A 370 9.33 2.69 -23.45
C LEU A 370 9.99 3.23 -24.73
N ARG A 371 10.35 4.53 -24.74
CA ARG A 371 11.02 5.16 -25.89
C ARG A 371 12.36 4.50 -26.22
N GLY A 372 13.10 4.06 -25.21
CA GLY A 372 14.36 3.34 -25.34
C GLY A 372 14.21 1.82 -25.36
N GLY A 373 12.98 1.28 -25.39
CA GLY A 373 12.71 -0.15 -25.42
C GLY A 373 13.39 -0.92 -24.29
N ILE A 374 13.89 -2.11 -24.61
CA ILE A 374 14.58 -3.00 -23.66
C ILE A 374 15.83 -2.35 -23.03
N LEU A 375 16.52 -1.45 -23.74
CA LEU A 375 17.71 -0.76 -23.21
C LEU A 375 17.35 0.17 -22.06
N GLU A 376 16.25 0.92 -22.19
CA GLU A 376 15.74 1.78 -21.12
C GLU A 376 15.28 0.94 -19.95
N ALA A 377 14.58 -0.16 -20.19
CA ALA A 377 14.15 -1.10 -19.16
C ALA A 377 15.34 -1.66 -18.37
N PHE A 378 16.39 -2.12 -19.05
CA PHE A 378 17.59 -2.67 -18.41
C PHE A 378 18.40 -1.61 -17.67
N GLY A 379 18.48 -0.37 -18.20
CA GLY A 379 19.05 0.77 -17.48
C GLY A 379 18.31 1.04 -16.17
N ASN A 380 16.98 0.89 -16.15
CA ASN A 380 16.17 1.03 -14.95
C ASN A 380 16.30 -0.17 -13.99
N ILE A 381 16.36 -1.42 -14.49
CA ILE A 381 16.50 -2.62 -13.66
C ILE A 381 17.89 -2.68 -13.04
N PHE A 382 18.95 -2.57 -13.85
CA PHE A 382 20.33 -2.77 -13.41
C PHE A 382 21.04 -1.48 -12.98
N ASN A 383 20.25 -0.41 -12.74
CA ASN A 383 20.83 0.81 -12.20
C ASN A 383 21.45 0.54 -10.82
N ASN A 384 22.47 1.32 -10.47
CA ASN A 384 23.11 1.34 -9.14
C ASN A 384 23.47 -0.06 -8.60
N ASN A 385 23.00 -0.36 -7.38
CA ASN A 385 23.35 -1.55 -6.61
C ASN A 385 22.32 -2.68 -6.77
N MET A 386 21.70 -2.84 -7.95
CA MET A 386 20.73 -3.89 -8.19
C MET A 386 21.41 -5.19 -8.62
N LYS A 387 20.98 -6.32 -8.02
CA LYS A 387 21.39 -7.69 -8.40
C LYS A 387 20.19 -8.61 -8.48
N ILE A 388 20.30 -9.62 -9.34
CA ILE A 388 19.30 -10.69 -9.50
C ILE A 388 19.90 -11.99 -8.99
N TYR A 389 19.14 -12.72 -8.16
CA TYR A 389 19.47 -14.03 -7.60
C TYR A 389 18.58 -15.06 -8.27
N LEU A 390 19.20 -15.96 -9.07
CA LEU A 390 18.48 -16.92 -9.88
C LEU A 390 18.39 -18.27 -9.18
N TYR A 391 17.16 -18.72 -8.98
CA TYR A 391 16.87 -20.06 -8.52
C TYR A 391 16.72 -20.98 -9.74
N PRO A 392 17.39 -22.18 -9.74
CA PRO A 392 17.37 -23.08 -10.89
C PRO A 392 16.00 -23.69 -11.14
N ALA A 393 15.81 -24.24 -12.33
CA ALA A 393 14.64 -25.02 -12.70
C ALA A 393 15.06 -26.40 -13.22
N LYS A 394 14.16 -27.38 -13.12
CA LYS A 394 14.36 -28.70 -13.71
C LYS A 394 14.45 -28.60 -15.24
N ASN A 395 15.39 -29.31 -15.85
CA ASN A 395 15.57 -29.32 -17.31
C ASN A 395 14.61 -30.33 -17.99
N GLY A 396 13.30 -30.04 -17.94
CA GLY A 396 12.28 -30.90 -18.55
C GLY A 396 12.43 -32.35 -18.19
N ASN A 397 12.60 -33.22 -19.21
CA ASN A 397 12.83 -34.67 -19.05
C ASN A 397 14.31 -35.03 -19.07
N GLU A 398 15.24 -34.10 -19.26
CA GLU A 398 16.67 -34.35 -19.27
C GLU A 398 17.23 -34.37 -17.84
N LYS A 399 18.37 -35.09 -17.67
CA LYS A 399 19.08 -35.04 -16.39
C LYS A 399 19.72 -33.67 -16.17
N GLY A 400 19.54 -33.12 -14.98
CA GLY A 400 20.14 -31.83 -14.58
C GLY A 400 19.14 -30.72 -14.38
N TYR A 401 19.64 -29.51 -14.26
CA TYR A 401 18.86 -28.31 -14.02
C TYR A 401 19.33 -27.16 -14.92
N ILE A 402 18.43 -26.21 -15.15
CA ILE A 402 18.70 -24.99 -15.90
C ILE A 402 19.11 -23.91 -14.89
N ASN A 403 20.26 -23.29 -15.16
CA ASN A 403 20.79 -22.14 -14.41
C ASN A 403 21.20 -21.02 -15.37
N SER A 404 21.90 -20.01 -14.89
CA SER A 404 22.38 -18.92 -15.73
C SER A 404 23.34 -19.35 -16.84
N ASP A 405 24.10 -20.44 -16.66
CA ASP A 405 25.05 -20.92 -17.69
C ASP A 405 24.40 -21.69 -18.82
N SER A 406 23.27 -22.35 -18.54
CA SER A 406 22.55 -23.21 -19.50
C SER A 406 21.37 -22.51 -20.19
N LEU A 407 21.12 -21.23 -19.88
CA LEU A 407 20.04 -20.45 -20.49
C LEU A 407 20.15 -20.31 -22.02
N LYS A 408 19.04 -20.59 -22.71
CA LYS A 408 18.91 -20.32 -24.14
C LYS A 408 18.17 -19.01 -24.32
N LEU A 409 18.91 -17.96 -24.68
CA LEU A 409 18.39 -16.63 -25.00
C LEU A 409 18.44 -16.37 -26.51
N LYS A 410 17.57 -15.50 -27.00
CA LYS A 410 17.62 -15.02 -28.41
C LYS A 410 18.99 -14.39 -28.69
N PRO A 411 19.54 -14.53 -29.91
CA PRO A 411 20.84 -13.97 -30.25
C PRO A 411 20.96 -12.46 -29.94
N GLU A 412 19.89 -11.71 -30.17
CA GLU A 412 19.82 -10.24 -30.04
C GLU A 412 20.11 -9.77 -28.59
N VAL A 413 19.70 -10.54 -27.60
CA VAL A 413 19.85 -10.17 -26.17
C VAL A 413 20.98 -10.90 -25.47
N LYS A 414 21.62 -11.87 -26.14
CA LYS A 414 22.67 -12.71 -25.55
C LYS A 414 23.90 -11.94 -25.08
N GLU A 415 24.28 -10.87 -25.80
CA GLU A 415 25.46 -10.07 -25.44
C GLU A 415 25.17 -9.17 -24.23
N PHE A 416 23.95 -8.64 -24.10
CA PHE A 416 23.52 -7.93 -22.89
C PHE A 416 23.55 -8.85 -21.67
N TYR A 417 23.08 -10.07 -21.82
CA TYR A 417 23.12 -11.06 -20.77
C TYR A 417 24.55 -11.33 -20.30
N LYS A 418 25.50 -11.57 -21.23
CA LYS A 418 26.91 -11.77 -20.92
C LYS A 418 27.48 -10.57 -20.16
N TYR A 419 27.15 -9.34 -20.57
CA TYR A 419 27.60 -8.13 -19.90
C TYR A 419 27.13 -8.08 -18.44
N PHE A 420 25.85 -8.35 -18.17
CA PHE A 420 25.31 -8.36 -16.79
C PHE A 420 25.90 -9.47 -15.95
N LYS A 421 26.12 -10.64 -16.52
CA LYS A 421 26.74 -11.77 -15.85
C LYS A 421 28.21 -11.47 -15.49
N TYR A 422 28.98 -10.95 -16.44
CA TYR A 422 30.37 -10.55 -16.23
C TYR A 422 30.52 -9.50 -15.13
N ASN A 423 29.56 -8.58 -15.02
CA ASN A 423 29.54 -7.53 -13.98
C ASN A 423 28.89 -7.99 -12.66
N ASN A 424 28.71 -9.27 -12.44
CA ASN A 424 28.10 -9.85 -11.23
C ASN A 424 26.71 -9.24 -10.88
N LYS A 425 25.93 -8.86 -11.90
CA LYS A 425 24.57 -8.40 -11.72
C LYS A 425 23.57 -9.56 -11.64
N ILE A 426 23.99 -10.75 -12.07
CA ILE A 426 23.21 -11.98 -12.07
C ILE A 426 24.02 -13.04 -11.35
N LEU A 427 23.46 -13.64 -10.31
CA LEU A 427 24.09 -14.62 -9.44
C LEU A 427 23.19 -15.86 -9.35
N ASP A 428 23.75 -17.06 -9.52
CA ASP A 428 23.03 -18.31 -9.30
C ASP A 428 22.95 -18.68 -7.83
N ILE A 429 21.82 -19.21 -7.43
CA ILE A 429 21.64 -19.92 -6.17
C ILE A 429 22.05 -21.38 -6.42
N ASN A 430 23.26 -21.75 -6.01
CA ASN A 430 23.85 -23.07 -6.26
C ASN A 430 23.55 -24.09 -5.14
N ASP A 431 23.26 -23.62 -3.94
CA ASP A 431 22.89 -24.44 -2.80
C ASP A 431 21.36 -24.52 -2.70
N PHE A 432 20.77 -25.59 -3.21
CA PHE A 432 19.32 -25.81 -3.26
C PHE A 432 19.00 -27.30 -3.11
N THR A 433 17.77 -27.60 -2.76
CA THR A 433 17.24 -28.97 -2.62
C THR A 433 16.67 -29.44 -3.96
N PRO A 434 17.31 -30.40 -4.65
CA PRO A 434 16.87 -30.86 -5.99
C PRO A 434 15.40 -31.29 -6.05
N GLU A 435 14.91 -31.96 -5.00
CA GLU A 435 13.52 -32.42 -4.90
C GLU A 435 12.51 -31.30 -4.92
N TYR A 436 12.92 -30.09 -4.50
CA TYR A 436 12.03 -28.92 -4.50
C TYR A 436 11.77 -28.38 -5.90
N LEU A 437 12.65 -28.66 -6.89
CA LEU A 437 12.41 -28.27 -8.28
C LEU A 437 11.17 -28.93 -8.91
N GLU A 438 10.61 -29.97 -8.27
CA GLU A 438 9.39 -30.64 -8.70
C GLU A 438 8.11 -30.11 -8.04
N ILE A 439 8.24 -29.12 -7.15
CA ILE A 439 7.10 -28.54 -6.44
C ILE A 439 6.49 -27.39 -7.25
N TYR A 440 5.31 -27.61 -7.75
CA TYR A 440 4.54 -26.61 -8.51
C TYR A 440 3.30 -26.19 -7.71
N SER A 441 3.18 -24.89 -7.38
CA SER A 441 2.04 -24.39 -6.58
C SER A 441 0.68 -24.64 -7.25
N LYS A 442 0.60 -24.68 -8.59
CA LYS A 442 -0.62 -25.04 -9.33
C LYS A 442 -1.11 -26.46 -9.00
N ASN A 443 -0.18 -27.42 -8.92
CA ASN A 443 -0.52 -28.82 -8.60
C ASN A 443 -0.97 -28.95 -7.14
N ILE A 444 -0.34 -28.19 -6.24
CA ILE A 444 -0.73 -28.15 -4.83
C ILE A 444 -2.13 -27.54 -4.70
N LEU A 445 -2.39 -26.40 -5.33
CA LEU A 445 -3.69 -25.76 -5.33
C LEU A 445 -4.80 -26.70 -5.83
N GLN A 446 -4.53 -27.44 -6.91
CA GLN A 446 -5.49 -28.40 -7.44
C GLN A 446 -5.82 -29.48 -6.42
N LYS A 447 -4.80 -30.07 -5.75
CA LYS A 447 -5.00 -31.08 -4.71
C LYS A 447 -5.81 -30.53 -3.52
N ILE A 448 -5.53 -29.28 -3.09
CA ILE A 448 -6.27 -28.60 -2.03
C ILE A 448 -7.75 -28.49 -2.41
N LYS A 449 -8.06 -27.99 -3.61
CA LYS A 449 -9.45 -27.83 -4.10
C LYS A 449 -10.18 -29.15 -4.26
N GLU A 450 -9.48 -30.21 -4.66
CA GLU A 450 -10.01 -31.57 -4.81
C GLU A 450 -10.07 -32.35 -3.50
N ASN A 451 -9.60 -31.75 -2.40
CA ASN A 451 -9.49 -32.38 -1.08
C ASN A 451 -8.66 -33.68 -1.11
N LYS A 452 -7.60 -33.70 -1.91
CA LYS A 452 -6.65 -34.81 -2.06
C LYS A 452 -5.43 -34.57 -1.22
N GLY A 453 -4.94 -35.54 -0.51
CA GLY A 453 -3.67 -35.47 0.26
C GLY A 453 -2.40 -35.48 -0.59
N GLY A 454 -1.23 -35.43 0.08
CA GLY A 454 0.09 -35.49 -0.55
C GLY A 454 0.59 -34.17 -1.09
N TRP A 455 0.15 -33.05 -0.47
CA TRP A 455 0.65 -31.70 -0.68
C TRP A 455 1.19 -31.07 0.61
N GLU A 456 0.84 -31.64 1.76
CA GLU A 456 1.10 -31.11 3.09
C GLU A 456 2.60 -30.94 3.36
N ASP A 457 3.40 -31.90 2.86
CA ASP A 457 4.86 -31.88 2.94
C ASP A 457 5.55 -30.97 1.91
N LYS A 458 4.80 -30.34 0.99
CA LYS A 458 5.30 -29.42 -0.05
C LYS A 458 5.18 -27.95 0.32
N VAL A 459 4.47 -27.63 1.40
CA VAL A 459 4.32 -26.28 1.94
C VAL A 459 5.18 -26.11 3.19
N PRO A 460 5.50 -24.86 3.61
CA PRO A 460 6.22 -24.62 4.85
C PRO A 460 5.50 -25.17 6.08
N GLU A 461 6.25 -25.39 7.15
CA GLU A 461 5.71 -25.88 8.43
C GLU A 461 4.57 -24.99 8.95
N GLY A 462 3.50 -25.62 9.47
CA GLY A 462 2.30 -24.94 9.96
C GLY A 462 1.33 -24.44 8.89
N ILE A 463 1.76 -24.33 7.62
CA ILE A 463 0.89 -23.83 6.53
C ILE A 463 -0.19 -24.83 6.17
N SER A 464 0.11 -26.13 6.12
CA SER A 464 -0.91 -27.15 5.84
C SER A 464 -2.02 -27.17 6.87
N GLU A 465 -1.68 -27.09 8.16
CA GLU A 465 -2.65 -27.01 9.25
C GLU A 465 -3.51 -25.74 9.14
N MET A 466 -2.88 -24.61 8.80
CA MET A 466 -3.61 -23.34 8.65
C MET A 466 -4.60 -23.40 7.48
N ILE A 467 -4.19 -23.96 6.33
CA ILE A 467 -5.05 -24.13 5.15
C ILE A 467 -6.25 -25.01 5.50
N THR A 468 -6.01 -26.17 6.12
CA THR A 468 -7.06 -27.11 6.50
C THR A 468 -8.01 -26.51 7.55
N LYS A 469 -7.47 -25.96 8.65
CA LYS A 469 -8.27 -25.41 9.76
C LYS A 469 -9.13 -24.22 9.34
N LYS A 470 -8.62 -23.37 8.44
CA LYS A 470 -9.30 -22.15 7.99
C LYS A 470 -9.99 -22.32 6.64
N LYS A 471 -9.98 -23.52 6.08
CA LYS A 471 -10.59 -23.85 4.78
C LYS A 471 -10.14 -22.91 3.65
N MET A 472 -8.84 -22.63 3.61
CA MET A 472 -8.27 -21.67 2.65
C MET A 472 -8.21 -22.28 1.25
N PHE A 473 -8.22 -21.40 0.22
CA PHE A 473 -8.15 -21.78 -1.21
C PHE A 473 -9.23 -22.76 -1.66
N GLY A 474 -10.39 -22.81 -0.97
CA GLY A 474 -11.48 -23.73 -1.29
C GLY A 474 -11.29 -25.16 -0.77
N HIS A 475 -10.40 -25.38 0.21
CA HIS A 475 -10.34 -26.62 0.98
C HIS A 475 -11.68 -26.87 1.70
N LYS A 476 -12.21 -28.10 1.61
CA LYS A 476 -13.51 -28.47 2.18
C LYS A 476 -13.44 -28.92 3.64
#